data_f07da6d885ccc6ebc548662e72f16e56
#
_entry.id   f07da6d885ccc6ebc548662e72f16e56
#
_cell.length_a   1.000
_cell.length_b   1.000
_cell.length_c   1.000
_cell.angle_alpha   90.00
_cell.angle_beta   90.00
_cell.angle_gamma   90.00
#
_symmetry.space_group_name_H-M   'P 1'
#
loop_
_entity.id
_entity.type
_entity.pdbx_description
1 polymer ?
#
loop_
_entity_poly.entity_id
_entity_poly.type
_entity_poly.pdbx_seq_one_letter_code
_entity_poly.pdbx_strand_id
1 'polypeptide(L)'
;MNNYSLWSLRLGFSNKQASAIQKFGLKSFLDQSFDTKFEGTFPNFLDNSPKTLEDFRALKQARSKQSQVEKIDFIKQEIKISVEMKSWWIDKMIQDEFPLTEKMTCFWHNHFVSTVQKVKVNYWIFQHNQILRKNAFGNFKDLTKMMVKTNAVVKYLDNNDNKKGKLNENLSRELLELFTLGIGNYTEQDIKNGAKGLAGLSIGAENATYKSRFEDNESFDFLGKKGNFKSDEMIDIIFEQPNIPYHLTRKILKWFIYDNPNEDLVKYYGDYFKKQNFEIKPLLIKIFSEEFDKKNAGSKIKTPLEYVLQITNELQIEKPNSKLIAFFLSQQNMDLFNQPNVKGWIGGNSWLTSQTFLQRNIVADLLCNGKNLQGRKKFLKESDSMNNCKVSLHC
;
A
#
# COMPACT_ATOMS: atom_id res chain seq x y z
N MET A 1 13.50 -24.54 0.15
CA MET A 1 12.57 -23.95 1.14
C MET A 1 11.40 -24.91 1.29
N ASN A 2 10.99 -25.23 2.52
CA ASN A 2 9.80 -26.07 2.70
C ASN A 2 8.51 -25.25 2.41
N ASN A 3 7.38 -25.94 2.19
CA ASN A 3 6.13 -25.28 1.82
C ASN A 3 5.64 -24.28 2.89
N TYR A 4 5.83 -24.59 4.16
CA TYR A 4 5.40 -23.73 5.27
C TYR A 4 6.20 -22.42 5.36
N SER A 5 7.50 -22.47 5.13
CA SER A 5 8.37 -21.28 5.05
C SER A 5 8.00 -20.41 3.85
N LEU A 6 7.69 -21.02 2.71
CA LEU A 6 7.23 -20.29 1.53
C LEU A 6 5.91 -19.55 1.83
N TRP A 7 4.94 -20.25 2.45
CA TRP A 7 3.64 -19.64 2.74
C TRP A 7 3.69 -18.64 3.88
N SER A 8 4.58 -18.80 4.85
CA SER A 8 4.88 -17.75 5.82
C SER A 8 5.33 -16.45 5.14
N LEU A 9 6.19 -16.54 4.11
CA LEU A 9 6.59 -15.39 3.29
C LEU A 9 5.43 -14.85 2.43
N ARG A 10 4.55 -15.70 1.90
CA ARG A 10 3.40 -15.28 1.09
C ARG A 10 2.36 -14.53 1.91
N LEU A 11 2.09 -14.98 3.14
CA LEU A 11 1.09 -14.40 4.04
C LEU A 11 1.65 -13.31 4.96
N GLY A 12 2.97 -13.24 5.08
CA GLY A 12 3.70 -12.28 5.90
C GLY A 12 4.93 -11.74 5.18
N PHE A 13 6.00 -11.50 5.94
CA PHE A 13 7.22 -10.87 5.43
C PHE A 13 8.48 -11.72 5.67
N SER A 14 8.37 -12.80 6.44
CA SER A 14 9.50 -13.68 6.80
C SER A 14 9.01 -15.12 6.99
N ASN A 15 9.90 -16.02 7.41
CA ASN A 15 9.54 -17.40 7.78
C ASN A 15 9.06 -17.54 9.23
N LYS A 16 8.86 -16.46 9.97
CA LYS A 16 8.46 -16.43 11.39
C LYS A 16 7.22 -17.29 11.68
N GLN A 17 6.23 -17.26 10.79
CA GLN A 17 4.95 -17.96 10.97
C GLN A 17 4.96 -19.42 10.46
N ALA A 18 6.07 -19.90 9.91
CA ALA A 18 6.15 -21.25 9.30
C ALA A 18 5.77 -22.38 10.27
N SER A 19 6.25 -22.31 11.51
CA SER A 19 5.94 -23.31 12.55
C SER A 19 4.47 -23.29 12.95
N ALA A 20 3.84 -22.09 13.01
CA ALA A 20 2.41 -21.96 13.31
C ALA A 20 1.56 -22.55 12.17
N ILE A 21 1.89 -22.25 10.90
CA ILE A 21 1.20 -22.81 9.74
C ILE A 21 1.36 -24.33 9.69
N GLN A 22 2.55 -24.87 10.02
CA GLN A 22 2.80 -26.30 10.07
C GLN A 22 1.97 -27.00 11.17
N LYS A 23 1.93 -26.41 12.35
CA LYS A 23 1.27 -26.99 13.53
C LYS A 23 -0.26 -26.91 13.48
N PHE A 24 -0.80 -25.79 13.06
CA PHE A 24 -2.25 -25.51 13.12
C PHE A 24 -2.95 -25.62 11.75
N GLY A 25 -2.19 -25.73 10.68
CA GLY A 25 -2.69 -25.74 9.30
C GLY A 25 -2.96 -24.34 8.75
N LEU A 26 -2.92 -24.21 7.42
CA LEU A 26 -3.13 -22.95 6.73
C LEU A 26 -4.49 -22.32 7.03
N LYS A 27 -5.56 -23.12 7.04
CA LYS A 27 -6.92 -22.64 7.29
C LYS A 27 -7.03 -21.94 8.65
N SER A 28 -6.56 -22.58 9.70
CA SER A 28 -6.59 -21.99 11.05
C SER A 28 -5.77 -20.71 11.14
N PHE A 29 -4.61 -20.67 10.48
CA PHE A 29 -3.78 -19.48 10.41
C PHE A 29 -4.48 -18.33 9.67
N LEU A 30 -5.17 -18.61 8.57
CA LEU A 30 -5.96 -17.62 7.84
C LEU A 30 -7.13 -17.09 8.66
N ASP A 31 -7.89 -17.97 9.32
CA ASP A 31 -9.01 -17.57 10.15
C ASP A 31 -8.56 -16.59 11.25
N GLN A 32 -7.46 -16.91 11.94
CA GLN A 32 -6.88 -16.02 12.95
C GLN A 32 -6.37 -14.69 12.34
N SER A 33 -5.76 -14.74 11.15
CA SER A 33 -5.31 -13.54 10.44
C SER A 33 -6.47 -12.60 10.08
N PHE A 34 -7.63 -13.15 9.72
CA PHE A 34 -8.82 -12.36 9.38
C PHE A 34 -9.57 -11.82 10.62
N ASP A 35 -9.39 -12.44 11.78
CA ASP A 35 -10.03 -12.05 13.03
C ASP A 35 -9.20 -11.04 13.84
N THR A 36 -8.03 -10.64 13.33
CA THR A 36 -7.17 -9.62 13.95
C THR A 36 -7.94 -8.32 14.13
N LYS A 37 -8.08 -7.87 15.38
CA LYS A 37 -8.80 -6.63 15.68
C LYS A 37 -8.00 -5.41 15.25
N PHE A 38 -8.69 -4.49 14.59
CA PHE A 38 -8.13 -3.19 14.25
C PHE A 38 -8.09 -2.29 15.50
N GLU A 39 -6.89 -1.92 15.92
CA GLU A 39 -6.68 -0.91 16.96
C GLU A 39 -6.43 0.45 16.29
N GLY A 40 -7.45 1.31 16.34
CA GLY A 40 -7.44 2.62 15.68
C GLY A 40 -6.71 3.73 16.44
N THR A 41 -5.63 3.42 17.15
CA THR A 41 -4.87 4.43 17.90
C THR A 41 -3.99 5.27 16.99
N PHE A 42 -4.07 6.60 17.13
CA PHE A 42 -3.16 7.52 16.45
C PHE A 42 -1.91 7.72 17.30
N PRO A 43 -0.71 7.54 16.73
CA PRO A 43 0.54 7.74 17.45
C PRO A 43 0.78 9.22 17.79
N ASN A 44 1.38 9.47 18.95
CA ASN A 44 1.64 10.82 19.46
C ASN A 44 2.53 11.69 18.53
N PHE A 45 3.32 11.08 17.66
CA PHE A 45 4.12 11.83 16.69
C PHE A 45 3.26 12.61 15.66
N LEU A 46 1.94 12.32 15.58
CA LEU A 46 0.98 13.03 14.72
C LEU A 46 0.22 14.14 15.45
N ASP A 47 0.40 14.32 16.75
CA ASP A 47 -0.40 15.27 17.54
C ASP A 47 -0.34 16.70 17.01
N ASN A 48 0.83 17.12 16.54
CA ASN A 48 1.07 18.43 15.97
C ASN A 48 0.89 18.52 14.45
N SER A 49 0.51 17.43 13.78
CA SER A 49 0.21 17.46 12.35
C SER A 49 -1.13 18.12 12.09
N PRO A 50 -1.28 18.97 11.05
CA PRO A 50 -2.56 19.53 10.68
C PRO A 50 -3.53 18.41 10.32
N LYS A 51 -4.71 18.41 10.95
CA LYS A 51 -5.74 17.36 10.77
C LYS A 51 -6.81 17.81 9.78
N THR A 52 -7.16 19.09 9.83
CA THR A 52 -8.21 19.69 9.01
C THR A 52 -7.65 20.60 7.92
N LEU A 53 -8.50 20.98 6.97
CA LEU A 53 -8.15 21.99 5.97
C LEU A 53 -7.88 23.36 6.62
N GLU A 54 -8.55 23.67 7.71
CA GLU A 54 -8.36 24.93 8.47
C GLU A 54 -7.00 24.94 9.14
N ASP A 55 -6.61 23.86 9.83
CA ASP A 55 -5.29 23.71 10.41
C ASP A 55 -4.20 23.86 9.35
N PHE A 56 -4.38 23.22 8.19
CA PHE A 56 -3.45 23.30 7.07
C PHE A 56 -3.34 24.72 6.51
N ARG A 57 -4.45 25.45 6.41
CA ARG A 57 -4.46 26.85 5.97
C ARG A 57 -3.81 27.77 6.98
N ALA A 58 -4.16 27.61 8.26
CA ALA A 58 -3.56 28.37 9.36
C ALA A 58 -2.05 28.17 9.39
N LEU A 59 -1.60 26.93 9.25
CA LEU A 59 -0.18 26.59 9.16
C LEU A 59 0.49 27.26 7.95
N LYS A 60 -0.13 27.19 6.78
CA LYS A 60 0.38 27.84 5.56
C LYS A 60 0.46 29.36 5.70
N GLN A 61 -0.52 29.98 6.34
CA GLN A 61 -0.53 31.42 6.59
C GLN A 61 0.52 31.82 7.62
N ALA A 62 0.67 31.06 8.71
CA ALA A 62 1.74 31.26 9.68
C ALA A 62 3.13 31.18 9.02
N ARG A 63 3.33 30.17 8.15
CA ARG A 63 4.58 29.99 7.39
C ARG A 63 4.91 31.14 6.44
N SER A 64 3.92 31.81 5.85
CA SER A 64 4.19 32.94 4.94
C SER A 64 4.88 34.11 5.66
N LYS A 65 4.72 34.21 6.98
CA LYS A 65 5.30 35.23 7.86
C LYS A 65 6.60 34.79 8.56
N GLN A 66 6.99 33.49 8.41
CA GLN A 66 8.18 32.93 9.06
C GLN A 66 9.47 33.31 8.31
N SER A 67 10.56 33.37 9.07
CA SER A 67 11.91 33.48 8.55
C SER A 67 12.31 32.22 7.75
N GLN A 68 13.37 32.32 6.97
CA GLN A 68 13.91 31.18 6.23
C GLN A 68 14.35 30.02 7.15
N VAL A 69 14.88 30.34 8.34
CA VAL A 69 15.31 29.34 9.34
C VAL A 69 14.12 28.55 9.86
N GLU A 70 13.06 29.22 10.28
CA GLU A 70 11.83 28.58 10.79
C GLU A 70 11.16 27.68 9.73
N LYS A 71 11.19 28.08 8.45
CA LYS A 71 10.70 27.24 7.34
C LYS A 71 11.50 25.96 7.17
N ILE A 72 12.82 26.04 7.29
CA ILE A 72 13.72 24.89 7.23
C ILE A 72 13.46 23.95 8.40
N ASP A 73 13.32 24.46 9.60
CA ASP A 73 13.08 23.64 10.80
C ASP A 73 11.71 22.95 10.75
N PHE A 74 10.70 23.62 10.22
CA PHE A 74 9.42 22.99 9.96
C PHE A 74 9.54 21.83 8.96
N ILE A 75 10.24 22.02 7.85
CA ILE A 75 10.45 20.95 6.86
C ILE A 75 11.16 19.75 7.50
N LYS A 76 12.20 20.01 8.33
CA LYS A 76 12.89 18.95 9.08
C LYS A 76 11.95 18.19 10.01
N GLN A 77 11.04 18.90 10.69
CA GLN A 77 10.05 18.28 11.57
C GLN A 77 9.08 17.39 10.79
N GLU A 78 8.54 17.83 9.66
CA GLU A 78 7.66 17.04 8.80
C GLU A 78 8.38 15.79 8.25
N ILE A 79 9.64 15.91 7.87
CA ILE A 79 10.47 14.77 7.47
C ILE A 79 10.65 13.80 8.64
N LYS A 80 10.91 14.29 9.85
CA LYS A 80 11.02 13.47 11.05
C LYS A 80 9.74 12.67 11.31
N ILE A 81 8.58 13.31 11.22
CA ILE A 81 7.27 12.65 11.37
C ILE A 81 7.11 11.55 10.31
N SER A 82 7.46 11.83 9.06
CA SER A 82 7.41 10.83 7.99
C SER A 82 8.30 9.61 8.28
N VAL A 83 9.49 9.81 8.84
CA VAL A 83 10.39 8.72 9.25
C VAL A 83 9.82 7.93 10.43
N GLU A 84 9.21 8.60 11.41
CA GLU A 84 8.52 7.94 12.54
C GLU A 84 7.33 7.09 12.05
N MET A 85 6.54 7.59 11.08
CA MET A 85 5.46 6.81 10.45
C MET A 85 5.97 5.53 9.80
N LYS A 86 7.06 5.62 9.03
CA LYS A 86 7.68 4.45 8.38
C LYS A 86 8.16 3.44 9.42
N SER A 87 8.84 3.92 10.46
CA SER A 87 9.36 3.09 11.55
C SER A 87 8.23 2.39 12.29
N TRP A 88 7.19 3.13 12.66
CA TRP A 88 5.99 2.59 13.31
C TRP A 88 5.34 1.47 12.48
N TRP A 89 5.25 1.63 11.16
CA TRP A 89 4.66 0.59 10.32
C TRP A 89 5.54 -0.66 10.19
N ILE A 90 6.86 -0.46 10.09
CA ILE A 90 7.85 -1.55 10.11
C ILE A 90 7.79 -2.30 11.44
N ASP A 91 7.71 -1.60 12.59
CA ASP A 91 7.58 -2.22 13.91
C ASP A 91 6.33 -3.09 14.00
N LYS A 92 5.18 -2.61 13.48
CA LYS A 92 3.97 -3.42 13.37
C LYS A 92 4.20 -4.70 12.55
N MET A 93 4.82 -4.59 11.39
CA MET A 93 5.09 -5.75 10.51
C MET A 93 6.01 -6.79 11.18
N ILE A 94 6.94 -6.35 12.02
CA ILE A 94 7.88 -7.24 12.74
C ILE A 94 7.19 -7.93 13.93
N GLN A 95 6.37 -7.19 14.67
CA GLN A 95 5.76 -7.65 15.92
C GLN A 95 4.54 -8.54 15.68
N ASP A 96 3.82 -8.32 14.58
CA ASP A 96 2.56 -8.99 14.31
C ASP A 96 2.74 -10.52 14.18
N GLU A 97 1.93 -11.26 14.91
CA GLU A 97 1.85 -12.73 14.79
C GLU A 97 1.08 -13.17 13.56
N PHE A 98 0.14 -12.34 13.09
CA PHE A 98 -0.70 -12.58 11.92
C PHE A 98 -0.55 -11.46 10.89
N PRO A 99 0.63 -11.30 10.24
CA PRO A 99 1.01 -10.12 9.46
C PRO A 99 0.26 -9.97 8.14
N LEU A 100 -0.72 -10.82 7.85
CA LEU A 100 -1.50 -10.76 6.61
C LEU A 100 -2.25 -9.42 6.47
N THR A 101 -2.74 -8.87 7.58
CA THR A 101 -3.38 -7.54 7.59
C THR A 101 -2.41 -6.45 7.14
N GLU A 102 -1.18 -6.46 7.66
CA GLU A 102 -0.16 -5.47 7.28
C GLU A 102 0.31 -5.67 5.84
N LYS A 103 0.43 -6.93 5.39
CA LYS A 103 0.79 -7.24 4.01
C LYS A 103 -0.30 -6.81 3.02
N MET A 104 -1.56 -7.01 3.39
CA MET A 104 -2.69 -6.55 2.58
C MET A 104 -2.82 -5.02 2.61
N THR A 105 -2.55 -4.38 3.74
CA THR A 105 -2.47 -2.90 3.83
C THR A 105 -1.38 -2.35 2.92
N CYS A 106 -0.22 -3.01 2.85
CA CYS A 106 0.87 -2.64 1.95
C CYS A 106 0.44 -2.79 0.46
N PHE A 107 -0.28 -3.87 0.13
CA PHE A 107 -0.91 -4.05 -1.18
C PHE A 107 -1.87 -2.92 -1.52
N TRP A 108 -2.80 -2.60 -0.63
CA TRP A 108 -3.77 -1.53 -0.86
C TRP A 108 -3.13 -0.15 -0.97
N HIS A 109 -2.10 0.12 -0.17
CA HIS A 109 -1.35 1.38 -0.26
C HIS A 109 -0.58 1.51 -1.59
N ASN A 110 -0.19 0.37 -2.19
CA ASN A 110 0.38 0.31 -3.53
C ASN A 110 -0.68 0.38 -4.63
N HIS A 111 -1.93 0.03 -4.34
CA HIS A 111 -3.06 0.09 -5.27
C HIS A 111 -3.71 1.48 -5.30
N PHE A 112 -4.01 2.06 -4.13
CA PHE A 112 -4.56 3.40 -3.95
C PHE A 112 -3.44 4.34 -3.50
N VAL A 113 -2.54 4.69 -4.43
CA VAL A 113 -1.35 5.45 -4.10
C VAL A 113 -1.68 6.86 -3.61
N SER A 114 -1.09 7.21 -2.47
CA SER A 114 -0.96 8.59 -1.99
C SER A 114 0.36 8.73 -1.25
N THR A 115 1.13 9.79 -1.52
CA THR A 115 2.49 9.93 -1.00
C THR A 115 2.66 11.14 -0.08
N VAL A 116 3.49 10.98 0.95
CA VAL A 116 3.86 12.10 1.84
C VAL A 116 4.50 13.25 1.08
N GLN A 117 5.28 12.92 0.04
CA GLN A 117 6.00 13.93 -0.75
C GLN A 117 5.05 14.87 -1.52
N LYS A 118 3.94 14.35 -2.08
CA LYS A 118 2.98 15.16 -2.84
C LYS A 118 1.86 15.74 -1.96
N VAL A 119 1.33 14.96 -1.03
CA VAL A 119 0.25 15.39 -0.13
C VAL A 119 0.73 16.41 0.88
N LYS A 120 1.93 16.24 1.45
CA LYS A 120 2.59 17.15 2.42
C LYS A 120 1.81 17.35 3.73
N VAL A 121 0.95 16.40 4.07
CA VAL A 121 0.20 16.34 5.33
C VAL A 121 0.28 14.91 5.84
N ASN A 122 1.15 14.68 6.81
CA ASN A 122 1.44 13.34 7.34
C ASN A 122 0.18 12.69 7.94
N TYR A 123 -0.67 13.48 8.62
CA TYR A 123 -1.91 12.98 9.20
C TYR A 123 -2.86 12.37 8.15
N TRP A 124 -3.05 13.01 7.00
CA TRP A 124 -3.93 12.49 5.94
C TRP A 124 -3.39 11.20 5.32
N ILE A 125 -2.07 11.08 5.18
CA ILE A 125 -1.43 9.84 4.71
C ILE A 125 -1.57 8.71 5.75
N PHE A 126 -1.44 9.04 7.03
CA PHE A 126 -1.68 8.08 8.10
C PHE A 126 -3.15 7.64 8.14
N GLN A 127 -4.10 8.59 8.07
CA GLN A 127 -5.52 8.30 7.99
C GLN A 127 -5.86 7.40 6.79
N HIS A 128 -5.30 7.70 5.62
CA HIS A 128 -5.41 6.86 4.42
C HIS A 128 -4.94 5.43 4.70
N ASN A 129 -3.79 5.25 5.31
CA ASN A 129 -3.27 3.95 5.70
C ASN A 129 -4.17 3.22 6.72
N GLN A 130 -4.75 3.94 7.70
CA GLN A 130 -5.68 3.35 8.66
C GLN A 130 -6.99 2.88 8.01
N ILE A 131 -7.53 3.63 7.07
CA ILE A 131 -8.73 3.22 6.31
C ILE A 131 -8.44 1.94 5.52
N LEU A 132 -7.29 1.87 4.84
CA LEU A 132 -6.87 0.67 4.12
C LEU A 132 -6.71 -0.54 5.03
N ARG A 133 -6.09 -0.38 6.20
CA ARG A 133 -5.90 -1.44 7.19
C ARG A 133 -7.22 -1.95 7.75
N LYS A 134 -8.10 -1.05 8.15
CA LYS A 134 -9.42 -1.39 8.71
C LYS A 134 -10.27 -2.19 7.72
N ASN A 135 -10.14 -1.89 6.43
CA ASN A 135 -10.92 -2.50 5.36
C ASN A 135 -10.11 -3.47 4.50
N ALA A 136 -8.98 -3.98 5.02
CA ALA A 136 -8.03 -4.78 4.24
C ALA A 136 -8.66 -6.02 3.61
N PHE A 137 -9.68 -6.60 4.24
CA PHE A 137 -10.38 -7.82 3.83
C PHE A 137 -11.86 -7.62 3.52
N GLY A 138 -12.31 -6.36 3.45
CA GLY A 138 -13.71 -6.00 3.22
C GLY A 138 -14.13 -6.06 1.75
N ASN A 139 -15.19 -5.34 1.44
CA ASN A 139 -15.72 -5.25 0.09
C ASN A 139 -14.90 -4.25 -0.76
N PHE A 140 -14.49 -4.64 -1.97
CA PHE A 140 -13.65 -3.81 -2.84
C PHE A 140 -14.38 -2.56 -3.34
N LYS A 141 -15.68 -2.67 -3.65
CA LYS A 141 -16.48 -1.51 -4.08
C LYS A 141 -16.57 -0.47 -2.97
N ASP A 142 -16.87 -0.90 -1.75
CA ASP A 142 -16.99 -0.01 -0.59
C ASP A 142 -15.64 0.63 -0.26
N LEU A 143 -14.55 -0.14 -0.31
CA LEU A 143 -13.21 0.40 -0.13
C LEU A 143 -12.90 1.47 -1.20
N THR A 144 -13.25 1.24 -2.46
CA THR A 144 -13.05 2.21 -3.55
C THR A 144 -13.83 3.51 -3.27
N LYS A 145 -15.10 3.42 -2.83
CA LYS A 145 -15.91 4.59 -2.42
C LYS A 145 -15.27 5.37 -1.28
N MET A 146 -14.73 4.69 -0.28
CA MET A 146 -14.03 5.34 0.81
C MET A 146 -12.75 6.02 0.34
N MET A 147 -11.93 5.33 -0.46
CA MET A 147 -10.61 5.83 -0.87
C MET A 147 -10.68 7.07 -1.76
N VAL A 148 -11.63 7.13 -2.71
CA VAL A 148 -11.84 8.29 -3.59
C VAL A 148 -12.19 9.55 -2.79
N LYS A 149 -12.81 9.39 -1.62
CA LYS A 149 -13.20 10.50 -0.73
C LYS A 149 -12.17 10.80 0.36
N THR A 150 -10.99 10.17 0.39
CA THR A 150 -9.95 10.58 1.34
C THR A 150 -9.32 11.91 0.93
N ASN A 151 -9.01 12.77 1.92
CA ASN A 151 -8.27 14.01 1.67
C ASN A 151 -6.90 13.73 1.01
N ALA A 152 -6.29 12.61 1.33
CA ALA A 152 -5.03 12.17 0.75
C ALA A 152 -5.13 11.94 -0.77
N VAL A 153 -6.11 11.18 -1.24
CA VAL A 153 -6.33 10.90 -2.67
C VAL A 153 -6.71 12.15 -3.43
N VAL A 154 -7.67 12.93 -2.93
CA VAL A 154 -8.11 14.19 -3.55
C VAL A 154 -6.95 15.19 -3.68
N LYS A 155 -6.06 15.25 -2.67
CA LYS A 155 -4.85 16.08 -2.73
C LYS A 155 -3.80 15.50 -3.67
N TYR A 156 -3.58 14.20 -3.63
CA TYR A 156 -2.58 13.52 -4.44
C TYR A 156 -2.87 13.59 -5.94
N LEU A 157 -4.16 13.48 -6.32
CA LEU A 157 -4.61 13.51 -7.71
C LEU A 157 -5.14 14.89 -8.16
N ASP A 158 -4.84 15.94 -7.39
CA ASP A 158 -5.16 17.33 -7.69
C ASP A 158 -6.66 17.60 -7.96
N ASN A 159 -7.56 16.72 -7.48
CA ASN A 159 -8.99 16.89 -7.70
C ASN A 159 -9.58 18.13 -6.98
N ASN A 160 -8.85 18.68 -6.01
CA ASN A 160 -9.20 19.97 -5.39
C ASN A 160 -9.23 21.13 -6.41
N ASP A 161 -8.56 20.97 -7.54
CA ASP A 161 -8.55 21.94 -8.65
C ASP A 161 -9.58 21.61 -9.75
N ASN A 162 -10.30 20.49 -9.63
CA ASN A 162 -11.36 20.05 -10.53
C ASN A 162 -12.68 20.78 -10.23
N LYS A 163 -13.12 21.64 -11.14
CA LYS A 163 -14.27 22.54 -10.96
C LYS A 163 -15.06 22.65 -12.25
N LYS A 164 -16.36 22.94 -12.16
CA LYS A 164 -17.17 23.33 -13.32
C LYS A 164 -16.46 24.45 -14.11
N GLY A 165 -16.36 24.24 -15.42
CA GLY A 165 -15.68 25.18 -16.34
C GLY A 165 -14.14 25.07 -16.34
N LYS A 166 -13.52 24.31 -15.40
CA LYS A 166 -12.09 24.02 -15.37
C LYS A 166 -11.88 22.60 -14.84
N LEU A 167 -12.12 21.63 -15.68
CA LEU A 167 -12.01 20.22 -15.30
C LEU A 167 -10.56 19.78 -15.15
N ASN A 168 -10.32 18.90 -14.16
CA ASN A 168 -9.08 18.16 -13.98
C ASN A 168 -9.40 16.66 -14.04
N GLU A 169 -8.82 15.98 -14.99
CA GLU A 169 -9.11 14.58 -15.31
C GLU A 169 -8.33 13.56 -14.45
N ASN A 170 -7.34 14.00 -13.67
CA ASN A 170 -6.40 13.08 -13.01
C ASN A 170 -7.10 12.03 -12.17
N LEU A 171 -7.98 12.43 -11.23
CA LEU A 171 -8.69 11.48 -10.38
C LEU A 171 -9.60 10.55 -11.18
N SER A 172 -10.30 11.09 -12.19
CA SER A 172 -11.16 10.27 -13.07
C SER A 172 -10.36 9.23 -13.85
N ARG A 173 -9.23 9.63 -14.42
CA ARG A 173 -8.32 8.75 -15.17
C ARG A 173 -7.80 7.64 -14.28
N GLU A 174 -7.26 7.96 -13.12
CA GLU A 174 -6.70 6.97 -12.21
C GLU A 174 -7.77 6.04 -11.60
N LEU A 175 -8.97 6.55 -11.37
CA LEU A 175 -10.10 5.75 -10.92
C LEU A 175 -10.44 4.67 -11.96
N LEU A 176 -10.52 5.02 -13.23
CA LEU A 176 -10.83 4.07 -14.31
C LEU A 176 -9.62 3.17 -14.63
N GLU A 177 -8.44 3.75 -14.79
CA GLU A 177 -7.26 3.05 -15.29
C GLU A 177 -6.60 2.16 -14.24
N LEU A 178 -6.25 2.73 -13.07
CA LEU A 178 -5.41 2.05 -12.10
C LEU A 178 -6.19 1.41 -10.95
N PHE A 179 -7.27 2.06 -10.52
CA PHE A 179 -7.99 1.60 -9.33
C PHE A 179 -9.05 0.55 -9.67
N THR A 180 -9.63 0.56 -10.88
CA THR A 180 -10.78 -0.28 -11.19
C THR A 180 -10.68 -1.09 -12.48
N LEU A 181 -10.91 -0.49 -13.65
CA LEU A 181 -11.11 -1.21 -14.91
C LEU A 181 -9.84 -1.75 -15.56
N GLY A 182 -8.72 -1.05 -15.41
CA GLY A 182 -7.52 -1.30 -16.18
C GLY A 182 -7.55 -0.64 -17.58
N ILE A 183 -6.37 -0.47 -18.16
CA ILE A 183 -6.17 0.19 -19.46
C ILE A 183 -7.02 -0.49 -20.55
N GLY A 184 -7.64 0.32 -21.42
CA GLY A 184 -8.36 -0.16 -22.60
C GLY A 184 -9.84 -0.56 -22.36
N ASN A 185 -10.35 -0.40 -21.14
CA ASN A 185 -11.73 -0.76 -20.78
C ASN A 185 -12.65 0.46 -20.54
N TYR A 186 -12.25 1.60 -21.04
CA TYR A 186 -12.96 2.88 -21.00
C TYR A 186 -12.50 3.75 -22.17
N THR A 187 -13.20 4.83 -22.46
CA THR A 187 -12.84 5.81 -23.48
C THR A 187 -12.28 7.09 -22.87
N GLU A 188 -11.57 7.89 -23.64
CA GLU A 188 -11.15 9.23 -23.21
C GLU A 188 -12.35 10.13 -22.87
N GLN A 189 -13.51 9.87 -23.51
CA GLN A 189 -14.75 10.59 -23.16
C GLN A 189 -15.29 10.20 -21.78
N ASP A 190 -15.15 8.92 -21.38
CA ASP A 190 -15.51 8.48 -20.02
C ASP A 190 -14.64 9.18 -18.97
N ILE A 191 -13.35 9.37 -19.25
CA ILE A 191 -12.46 10.11 -18.33
C ILE A 191 -12.93 11.57 -18.17
N LYS A 192 -13.20 12.26 -19.28
CA LYS A 192 -13.69 13.66 -19.26
C LYS A 192 -15.03 13.78 -18.55
N ASN A 193 -15.93 12.86 -18.83
CA ASN A 193 -17.25 12.82 -18.22
C ASN A 193 -17.16 12.45 -16.71
N GLY A 194 -16.29 11.52 -16.36
CA GLY A 194 -15.98 11.22 -14.96
C GLY A 194 -15.41 12.43 -14.20
N ALA A 195 -14.59 13.26 -14.86
CA ALA A 195 -14.11 14.51 -14.26
C ALA A 195 -15.26 15.48 -13.95
N LYS A 196 -16.33 15.54 -14.78
CA LYS A 196 -17.55 16.32 -14.45
C LYS A 196 -18.20 15.83 -13.18
N GLY A 197 -18.42 14.53 -13.03
CA GLY A 197 -19.02 13.93 -11.83
C GLY A 197 -18.18 14.13 -10.57
N LEU A 198 -16.85 14.25 -10.71
CA LEU A 198 -15.90 14.51 -9.62
C LEU A 198 -15.61 16.00 -9.40
N ALA A 199 -16.18 16.91 -10.23
CA ALA A 199 -16.00 18.34 -10.08
C ALA A 199 -16.60 18.81 -8.74
N GLY A 200 -15.84 19.62 -8.03
CA GLY A 200 -16.23 20.13 -6.71
C GLY A 200 -15.91 19.18 -5.54
N LEU A 201 -15.58 17.90 -5.76
CA LEU A 201 -15.09 17.02 -4.71
C LEU A 201 -13.72 17.52 -4.23
N SER A 202 -13.68 18.09 -3.05
CA SER A 202 -12.55 18.86 -2.52
C SER A 202 -12.24 18.48 -1.09
N ILE A 203 -11.01 18.76 -0.65
CA ILE A 203 -10.57 18.53 0.73
C ILE A 203 -11.59 19.11 1.73
N GLY A 204 -12.03 18.26 2.67
CA GLY A 204 -12.93 18.58 3.76
C GLY A 204 -12.27 18.53 5.13
N ALA A 205 -13.06 18.48 6.20
CA ALA A 205 -12.57 18.40 7.57
C ALA A 205 -11.87 17.03 7.82
N GLU A 206 -12.60 15.94 7.72
CA GLU A 206 -12.06 14.58 7.90
C GLU A 206 -11.86 13.89 6.55
N ASN A 207 -12.84 14.00 5.67
CA ASN A 207 -12.84 13.44 4.33
C ASN A 207 -13.20 14.52 3.31
N ALA A 208 -12.91 14.24 2.04
CA ALA A 208 -13.31 15.13 0.95
C ALA A 208 -14.84 15.23 0.85
N THR A 209 -15.32 16.41 0.53
CA THR A 209 -16.74 16.73 0.37
C THR A 209 -16.96 17.57 -0.88
N TYR A 210 -18.14 17.46 -1.45
CA TYR A 210 -18.54 18.31 -2.57
C TYR A 210 -18.78 19.74 -2.13
N LYS A 211 -18.29 20.68 -2.93
CA LYS A 211 -18.52 22.13 -2.76
C LYS A 211 -19.43 22.61 -3.86
N SER A 212 -20.71 22.89 -3.55
CA SER A 212 -21.79 23.19 -4.50
C SER A 212 -21.40 24.22 -5.57
N ARG A 213 -20.65 25.27 -5.19
CA ARG A 213 -20.18 26.32 -6.12
C ARG A 213 -19.24 25.83 -7.21
N PHE A 214 -18.65 24.63 -7.06
CA PHE A 214 -17.68 24.06 -7.98
C PHE A 214 -18.19 22.81 -8.68
N GLU A 215 -19.38 22.30 -8.31
CA GLU A 215 -19.98 21.13 -8.91
C GLU A 215 -20.42 21.41 -10.34
N ASP A 216 -20.23 20.40 -11.19
CA ASP A 216 -20.89 20.31 -12.48
C ASP A 216 -22.16 19.46 -12.31
N ASN A 217 -23.30 20.06 -12.56
CA ASN A 217 -24.61 19.41 -12.39
C ASN A 217 -25.28 19.11 -13.73
N GLU A 218 -24.54 19.22 -14.84
CA GLU A 218 -25.02 18.81 -16.15
C GLU A 218 -25.09 17.29 -16.28
N SER A 219 -26.07 16.79 -17.02
CA SER A 219 -26.14 15.37 -17.36
C SER A 219 -25.04 15.01 -18.35
N PHE A 220 -24.42 13.86 -18.15
CA PHE A 220 -23.36 13.33 -19.03
C PHE A 220 -23.50 11.82 -19.20
N ASP A 221 -22.87 11.27 -20.25
CA ASP A 221 -22.77 9.83 -20.45
C ASP A 221 -21.52 9.30 -19.74
N PHE A 222 -21.68 8.22 -18.96
CA PHE A 222 -20.57 7.59 -18.26
C PHE A 222 -20.68 6.08 -18.31
N LEU A 223 -19.75 5.42 -19.02
CA LEU A 223 -19.73 3.97 -19.21
C LEU A 223 -21.09 3.42 -19.70
N GLY A 224 -21.72 4.12 -20.64
CA GLY A 224 -23.01 3.72 -21.24
C GLY A 224 -24.25 4.10 -20.43
N LYS A 225 -24.13 4.82 -19.32
CA LYS A 225 -25.26 5.36 -18.56
C LYS A 225 -25.30 6.88 -18.65
N LYS A 226 -26.51 7.44 -18.80
CA LYS A 226 -26.74 8.89 -18.88
C LYS A 226 -27.38 9.41 -17.60
N GLY A 227 -26.79 10.43 -16.99
CA GLY A 227 -27.30 11.03 -15.78
C GLY A 227 -26.38 12.12 -15.23
N ASN A 228 -26.70 12.61 -14.03
CA ASN A 228 -25.81 13.43 -13.24
C ASN A 228 -25.34 12.61 -12.05
N PHE A 229 -24.14 12.05 -12.14
CA PHE A 229 -23.58 11.11 -11.18
C PHE A 229 -22.49 11.77 -10.34
N LYS A 230 -22.49 11.48 -9.04
CA LYS A 230 -21.40 11.83 -8.13
C LYS A 230 -20.51 10.59 -7.88
N SER A 231 -19.47 10.75 -7.09
CA SER A 231 -18.44 9.69 -6.88
C SER A 231 -19.00 8.31 -6.56
N ASP A 232 -19.98 8.21 -5.67
CA ASP A 232 -20.53 6.93 -5.22
C ASP A 232 -21.34 6.23 -6.32
N GLU A 233 -22.19 6.97 -7.03
CA GLU A 233 -22.97 6.47 -8.16
C GLU A 233 -22.08 6.10 -9.35
N MET A 234 -21.04 6.90 -9.62
CA MET A 234 -20.04 6.57 -10.62
C MET A 234 -19.33 5.24 -10.31
N ILE A 235 -18.96 5.02 -9.03
CA ILE A 235 -18.33 3.77 -8.63
C ILE A 235 -19.32 2.60 -8.77
N ASP A 236 -20.60 2.78 -8.46
CA ASP A 236 -21.61 1.74 -8.71
C ASP A 236 -21.67 1.37 -10.19
N ILE A 237 -21.67 2.35 -11.11
CA ILE A 237 -21.64 2.13 -12.57
C ILE A 237 -20.35 1.43 -13.01
N ILE A 238 -19.21 1.83 -12.46
CA ILE A 238 -17.92 1.18 -12.73
C ILE A 238 -17.98 -0.30 -12.34
N PHE A 239 -18.54 -0.64 -11.18
CA PHE A 239 -18.62 -2.03 -10.70
C PHE A 239 -19.63 -2.92 -11.45
N GLU A 240 -20.42 -2.38 -12.34
CA GLU A 240 -21.21 -3.15 -13.29
C GLU A 240 -20.37 -3.61 -14.51
N GLN A 241 -19.20 -3.03 -14.75
CA GLN A 241 -18.36 -3.36 -15.89
C GLN A 241 -17.71 -4.74 -15.76
N PRO A 242 -17.61 -5.51 -16.86
CA PRO A 242 -17.19 -6.91 -16.80
C PRO A 242 -15.75 -7.13 -16.35
N ASN A 243 -14.87 -6.15 -16.54
CA ASN A 243 -13.41 -6.31 -16.32
C ASN A 243 -12.93 -6.09 -14.89
N ILE A 244 -13.76 -5.50 -14.04
CA ILE A 244 -13.43 -5.20 -12.62
C ILE A 244 -12.82 -6.40 -11.88
N PRO A 245 -13.45 -7.60 -11.89
CA PRO A 245 -12.94 -8.69 -11.08
C PRO A 245 -11.55 -9.16 -11.54
N TYR A 246 -11.27 -9.10 -12.83
CA TYR A 246 -10.01 -9.61 -13.39
C TYR A 246 -8.82 -8.67 -13.12
N HIS A 247 -9.04 -7.35 -13.20
CA HIS A 247 -7.99 -6.38 -12.94
C HIS A 247 -7.43 -6.51 -11.51
N LEU A 248 -8.31 -6.51 -10.50
CA LEU A 248 -7.88 -6.65 -9.11
C LEU A 248 -7.31 -8.04 -8.83
N THR A 249 -7.95 -9.11 -9.31
CA THR A 249 -7.48 -10.49 -9.12
C THR A 249 -6.05 -10.67 -9.66
N ARG A 250 -5.76 -10.13 -10.85
CA ARG A 250 -4.40 -10.13 -11.41
C ARG A 250 -3.39 -9.44 -10.48
N LYS A 251 -3.74 -8.28 -9.92
CA LYS A 251 -2.90 -7.56 -8.99
C LYS A 251 -2.66 -8.34 -7.68
N ILE A 252 -3.70 -8.99 -7.14
CA ILE A 252 -3.60 -9.82 -5.94
C ILE A 252 -2.69 -11.03 -6.21
N LEU A 253 -2.92 -11.77 -7.30
CA LEU A 253 -2.05 -12.88 -7.69
C LEU A 253 -0.60 -12.44 -7.86
N LYS A 254 -0.38 -11.29 -8.51
CA LYS A 254 0.95 -10.71 -8.68
C LYS A 254 1.60 -10.32 -7.35
N TRP A 255 0.83 -9.81 -6.42
CA TRP A 255 1.35 -9.40 -5.12
C TRP A 255 1.73 -10.56 -4.22
N PHE A 256 0.92 -11.61 -4.19
CA PHE A 256 1.08 -12.71 -3.24
C PHE A 256 1.77 -13.95 -3.82
N ILE A 257 1.53 -14.33 -5.08
CA ILE A 257 1.84 -15.67 -5.58
C ILE A 257 2.82 -15.66 -6.77
N TYR A 258 2.54 -14.90 -7.83
CA TYR A 258 3.25 -14.96 -9.10
C TYR A 258 3.70 -13.59 -9.57
N ASP A 259 4.93 -13.44 -10.07
CA ASP A 259 5.33 -12.19 -10.74
C ASP A 259 4.55 -11.98 -12.06
N ASN A 260 4.22 -13.07 -12.76
CA ASN A 260 3.42 -13.08 -13.98
C ASN A 260 2.31 -14.15 -13.88
N PRO A 261 1.13 -13.81 -13.33
CA PRO A 261 0.03 -14.75 -13.24
C PRO A 261 -0.54 -15.11 -14.62
N ASN A 262 -0.89 -16.39 -14.83
CA ASN A 262 -1.54 -16.88 -16.03
C ASN A 262 -2.96 -16.29 -16.15
N GLU A 263 -3.37 -15.92 -17.35
CA GLU A 263 -4.68 -15.29 -17.61
C GLU A 263 -5.87 -16.23 -17.32
N ASP A 264 -5.74 -17.55 -17.55
CA ASP A 264 -6.77 -18.52 -17.19
C ASP A 264 -6.98 -18.56 -15.67
N LEU A 265 -5.88 -18.43 -14.90
CA LEU A 265 -5.94 -18.36 -13.45
C LEU A 265 -6.57 -17.06 -12.97
N VAL A 266 -6.23 -15.94 -13.61
CA VAL A 266 -6.86 -14.64 -13.37
C VAL A 266 -8.36 -14.71 -13.63
N LYS A 267 -8.77 -15.33 -14.74
CA LYS A 267 -10.18 -15.53 -15.08
C LYS A 267 -10.88 -16.40 -14.05
N TYR A 268 -10.29 -17.54 -13.69
CA TYR A 268 -10.86 -18.49 -12.74
C TYR A 268 -11.16 -17.84 -11.37
N TYR A 269 -10.20 -17.17 -10.78
CA TYR A 269 -10.39 -16.49 -9.51
C TYR A 269 -11.22 -15.21 -9.65
N GLY A 270 -11.12 -14.52 -10.78
CA GLY A 270 -11.92 -13.33 -11.07
C GLY A 270 -13.42 -13.65 -11.20
N ASP A 271 -13.77 -14.75 -11.86
CA ASP A 271 -15.17 -15.22 -11.94
C ASP A 271 -15.72 -15.55 -10.54
N TYR A 272 -14.90 -16.17 -9.69
CA TYR A 272 -15.28 -16.40 -8.29
C TYR A 272 -15.45 -15.09 -7.52
N PHE A 273 -14.52 -14.13 -7.66
CA PHE A 273 -14.57 -12.82 -7.02
C PHE A 273 -15.86 -12.07 -7.37
N LYS A 274 -16.26 -12.11 -8.65
CA LYS A 274 -17.53 -11.54 -9.10
C LYS A 274 -18.73 -12.21 -8.41
N LYS A 275 -18.74 -13.54 -8.30
CA LYS A 275 -19.80 -14.31 -7.61
C LYS A 275 -19.90 -13.99 -6.12
N GLN A 276 -18.78 -13.57 -5.50
CA GLN A 276 -18.74 -13.15 -4.10
C GLN A 276 -19.00 -11.65 -3.92
N ASN A 277 -19.62 -10.98 -4.90
CA ASN A 277 -19.94 -9.54 -4.85
C ASN A 277 -18.74 -8.66 -4.45
N PHE A 278 -17.56 -9.01 -4.94
CA PHE A 278 -16.30 -8.29 -4.69
C PHE A 278 -15.84 -8.30 -3.21
N GLU A 279 -16.21 -9.33 -2.45
CA GLU A 279 -15.69 -9.56 -1.11
C GLU A 279 -14.24 -10.09 -1.17
N ILE A 280 -13.31 -9.42 -0.51
CA ILE A 280 -11.88 -9.74 -0.55
C ILE A 280 -11.56 -10.99 0.29
N LYS A 281 -12.12 -11.11 1.50
CA LYS A 281 -11.85 -12.26 2.38
C LYS A 281 -12.13 -13.60 1.70
N PRO A 282 -13.29 -13.86 1.09
CA PRO A 282 -13.55 -15.10 0.38
C PRO A 282 -12.59 -15.36 -0.79
N LEU A 283 -12.25 -14.31 -1.56
CA LEU A 283 -11.28 -14.43 -2.66
C LEU A 283 -9.92 -14.89 -2.15
N LEU A 284 -9.39 -14.26 -1.10
CA LEU A 284 -8.10 -14.61 -0.52
C LEU A 284 -8.09 -16.02 0.05
N ILE A 285 -9.15 -16.43 0.75
CA ILE A 285 -9.29 -17.82 1.27
C ILE A 285 -9.19 -18.80 0.10
N LYS A 286 -9.94 -18.58 -0.98
CA LYS A 286 -9.91 -19.46 -2.15
C LYS A 286 -8.53 -19.52 -2.79
N ILE A 287 -7.93 -18.37 -3.08
CA ILE A 287 -6.59 -18.30 -3.70
C ILE A 287 -5.56 -19.02 -2.81
N PHE A 288 -5.49 -18.66 -1.54
CA PHE A 288 -4.44 -19.19 -0.67
C PHE A 288 -4.60 -20.69 -0.38
N SER A 289 -5.83 -21.19 -0.23
CA SER A 289 -6.06 -22.61 0.00
C SER A 289 -5.69 -23.45 -1.23
N GLU A 290 -6.15 -23.06 -2.42
CA GLU A 290 -5.89 -23.82 -3.65
C GLU A 290 -4.44 -23.72 -4.10
N GLU A 291 -3.80 -22.54 -3.93
CA GLU A 291 -2.39 -22.37 -4.29
C GLU A 291 -1.44 -23.04 -3.28
N PHE A 292 -1.85 -23.18 -1.99
CA PHE A 292 -1.09 -23.92 -0.98
C PHE A 292 -0.91 -25.39 -1.35
N ASP A 293 -1.94 -26.00 -1.89
CA ASP A 293 -1.94 -27.43 -2.25
C ASP A 293 -1.12 -27.72 -3.52
N LYS A 294 -0.78 -26.70 -4.31
CA LYS A 294 0.06 -26.86 -5.49
C LYS A 294 1.52 -27.01 -5.09
N LYS A 295 2.16 -28.09 -5.57
CA LYS A 295 3.60 -28.34 -5.31
C LYS A 295 4.54 -27.26 -5.86
N ASN A 296 4.10 -26.49 -6.86
CA ASN A 296 4.84 -25.42 -7.52
C ASN A 296 4.15 -24.08 -7.26
N ALA A 297 4.43 -23.47 -6.12
CA ALA A 297 3.87 -22.15 -5.76
C ALA A 297 4.57 -20.98 -6.48
N GLY A 298 4.84 -21.10 -7.79
CA GLY A 298 5.37 -20.03 -8.64
C GLY A 298 6.71 -19.43 -8.20
N SER A 299 7.40 -18.78 -9.11
CA SER A 299 8.57 -17.95 -8.80
C SER A 299 8.12 -16.52 -8.54
N LYS A 300 8.53 -15.96 -7.40
CA LYS A 300 8.29 -14.55 -7.05
C LYS A 300 9.55 -13.96 -6.46
N ILE A 301 10.00 -12.86 -7.03
CA ILE A 301 11.13 -12.10 -6.51
C ILE A 301 10.69 -11.41 -5.21
N LYS A 302 11.44 -11.61 -4.13
CA LYS A 302 11.19 -10.96 -2.86
C LYS A 302 11.26 -9.45 -2.99
N THR A 303 10.25 -8.79 -2.46
CA THR A 303 10.29 -7.33 -2.30
C THR A 303 11.44 -6.93 -1.37
N PRO A 304 11.95 -5.70 -1.43
CA PRO A 304 12.94 -5.22 -0.46
C PRO A 304 12.50 -5.39 0.99
N LEU A 305 11.21 -5.23 1.27
CA LEU A 305 10.63 -5.41 2.60
C LEU A 305 10.69 -6.87 3.06
N GLU A 306 10.26 -7.81 2.23
CA GLU A 306 10.35 -9.25 2.50
C GLU A 306 11.82 -9.68 2.69
N TYR A 307 12.73 -9.12 1.90
CA TYR A 307 14.15 -9.41 2.01
C TYR A 307 14.72 -8.99 3.36
N VAL A 308 14.53 -7.72 3.76
CA VAL A 308 15.14 -7.20 4.99
C VAL A 308 14.50 -7.79 6.24
N LEU A 309 13.17 -7.99 6.25
CA LEU A 309 12.48 -8.57 7.40
C LEU A 309 12.79 -10.07 7.56
N GLN A 310 12.98 -10.79 6.45
CA GLN A 310 13.45 -12.16 6.53
C GLN A 310 14.86 -12.24 7.14
N ILE A 311 15.81 -11.45 6.68
CA ILE A 311 17.17 -11.45 7.24
C ILE A 311 17.14 -11.07 8.73
N THR A 312 16.37 -10.06 9.10
CA THR A 312 16.18 -9.64 10.50
C THR A 312 15.71 -10.81 11.37
N ASN A 313 14.76 -11.60 10.86
CA ASN A 313 14.24 -12.77 11.56
C ASN A 313 15.22 -13.93 11.58
N GLU A 314 15.87 -14.24 10.46
CA GLU A 314 16.85 -15.34 10.35
C GLU A 314 18.07 -15.13 11.28
N LEU A 315 18.51 -13.90 11.41
CA LEU A 315 19.61 -13.51 12.29
C LEU A 315 19.14 -13.25 13.76
N GLN A 316 17.88 -13.49 14.06
CA GLN A 316 17.30 -13.33 15.41
C GLN A 316 17.60 -11.97 16.05
N ILE A 317 17.50 -10.89 15.26
CA ILE A 317 17.76 -9.54 15.74
C ILE A 317 16.62 -9.12 16.68
N GLU A 318 16.86 -9.11 17.99
CA GLU A 318 15.83 -8.83 18.99
C GLU A 318 15.26 -7.42 18.92
N LYS A 319 16.10 -6.43 18.62
CA LYS A 319 15.73 -5.01 18.57
C LYS A 319 16.20 -4.39 17.25
N PRO A 320 15.54 -4.68 16.14
CA PRO A 320 15.92 -4.12 14.84
C PRO A 320 15.70 -2.61 14.82
N ASN A 321 16.59 -1.88 14.18
CA ASN A 321 16.45 -0.44 14.01
C ASN A 321 15.53 -0.13 12.82
N SER A 322 14.23 0.10 13.07
CA SER A 322 13.21 0.33 12.04
C SER A 322 13.46 1.59 11.21
N LYS A 323 14.15 2.61 11.76
CA LYS A 323 14.57 3.79 10.97
C LYS A 323 15.64 3.43 9.95
N LEU A 324 16.57 2.55 10.33
CA LEU A 324 17.58 2.06 9.40
C LEU A 324 16.99 1.14 8.34
N ILE A 325 16.02 0.29 8.71
CA ILE A 325 15.26 -0.52 7.76
C ILE A 325 14.50 0.39 6.78
N ALA A 326 13.81 1.43 7.26
CA ALA A 326 13.12 2.39 6.40
C ALA A 326 14.07 3.09 5.42
N PHE A 327 15.26 3.47 5.87
CA PHE A 327 16.31 4.02 5.01
C PHE A 327 16.76 3.01 3.94
N PHE A 328 17.04 1.76 4.34
CA PHE A 328 17.40 0.69 3.39
C PHE A 328 16.30 0.48 2.34
N LEU A 329 15.03 0.41 2.74
CA LEU A 329 13.91 0.27 1.82
C LEU A 329 13.85 1.40 0.80
N SER A 330 14.08 2.64 1.22
CA SER A 330 14.10 3.79 0.30
C SER A 330 15.23 3.68 -0.73
N GLN A 331 16.42 3.17 -0.33
CA GLN A 331 17.53 2.91 -1.24
C GLN A 331 17.26 1.76 -2.21
N GLN A 332 16.34 0.86 -1.86
CA GLN A 332 15.89 -0.26 -2.68
C GLN A 332 14.66 0.08 -3.55
N ASN A 333 14.33 1.36 -3.71
CA ASN A 333 13.16 1.86 -4.44
C ASN A 333 11.80 1.38 -3.87
N MET A 334 11.76 0.96 -2.60
CA MET A 334 10.53 0.62 -1.88
C MET A 334 10.36 1.55 -0.67
N ASP A 335 10.19 2.84 -0.91
CA ASP A 335 9.99 3.82 0.14
C ASP A 335 8.53 3.79 0.62
N LEU A 336 8.28 3.37 1.87
CA LEU A 336 6.94 3.30 2.45
C LEU A 336 6.32 4.70 2.51
N PHE A 337 5.03 4.81 2.23
CA PHE A 337 4.30 6.07 2.10
C PHE A 337 4.81 7.01 1.00
N ASN A 338 5.69 6.54 0.13
CA ASN A 338 6.29 7.36 -0.92
C ASN A 338 6.59 6.55 -2.18
N GLN A 339 5.56 5.98 -2.76
CA GLN A 339 5.63 5.25 -4.03
C GLN A 339 6.19 6.15 -5.15
N PRO A 340 6.91 5.60 -6.14
CA PRO A 340 7.60 6.39 -7.16
C PRO A 340 6.64 7.19 -8.06
N ASN A 341 5.44 6.70 -8.28
CA ASN A 341 4.38 7.34 -9.06
C ASN A 341 3.02 6.72 -8.72
N VAL A 342 1.95 7.17 -9.37
CA VAL A 342 0.58 6.71 -9.13
C VAL A 342 0.36 5.22 -9.44
N LYS A 343 1.21 4.59 -10.28
CA LYS A 343 1.16 3.14 -10.57
C LYS A 343 1.70 2.28 -9.43
N GLY A 344 2.34 2.91 -8.45
CA GLY A 344 2.97 2.22 -7.32
C GLY A 344 4.30 1.54 -7.69
N TRP A 345 4.69 0.56 -6.86
CA TRP A 345 5.85 -0.28 -7.12
C TRP A 345 5.50 -1.35 -8.16
N ILE A 346 6.32 -1.44 -9.21
CA ILE A 346 6.08 -2.36 -10.35
C ILE A 346 6.22 -3.83 -9.91
N GLY A 347 7.18 -4.12 -9.01
CA GLY A 347 7.47 -5.49 -8.55
C GLY A 347 8.34 -6.30 -9.52
N GLY A 348 8.51 -7.59 -9.21
CA GLY A 348 9.25 -8.53 -10.05
C GLY A 348 10.70 -8.08 -10.31
N ASN A 349 11.16 -8.19 -11.55
CA ASN A 349 12.53 -7.86 -11.94
C ASN A 349 12.96 -6.42 -11.60
N SER A 350 12.02 -5.48 -11.38
CA SER A 350 12.37 -4.11 -10.97
C SER A 350 13.07 -4.05 -9.59
N TRP A 351 12.95 -5.11 -8.78
CA TRP A 351 13.67 -5.27 -7.52
C TRP A 351 15.10 -5.80 -7.65
N LEU A 352 15.53 -6.20 -8.84
CA LEU A 352 16.85 -6.83 -9.10
C LEU A 352 17.66 -6.04 -10.15
N THR A 353 17.63 -4.70 -10.06
CA THR A 353 18.58 -3.89 -10.83
C THR A 353 20.01 -4.11 -10.30
N SER A 354 21.03 -3.84 -11.11
CA SER A 354 22.44 -3.98 -10.67
C SER A 354 22.71 -3.22 -9.37
N GLN A 355 22.14 -2.04 -9.21
CA GLN A 355 22.28 -1.21 -8.01
C GLN A 355 21.63 -1.89 -6.78
N THR A 356 20.36 -2.32 -6.90
CA THR A 356 19.63 -2.92 -5.78
C THR A 356 20.23 -4.28 -5.39
N PHE A 357 20.69 -5.05 -6.37
CA PHE A 357 21.38 -6.33 -6.13
C PHE A 357 22.69 -6.13 -5.37
N LEU A 358 23.51 -5.19 -5.81
CA LEU A 358 24.77 -4.86 -5.11
C LEU A 358 24.50 -4.40 -3.66
N GLN A 359 23.52 -3.54 -3.45
CA GLN A 359 23.14 -3.07 -2.11
C GLN A 359 22.64 -4.23 -1.22
N ARG A 360 21.87 -5.18 -1.74
CA ARG A 360 21.45 -6.38 -0.98
C ARG A 360 22.66 -7.19 -0.52
N ASN A 361 23.62 -7.41 -1.40
CA ASN A 361 24.85 -8.13 -1.05
C ASN A 361 25.68 -7.39 0.02
N ILE A 362 25.82 -6.07 -0.12
CA ILE A 362 26.52 -5.24 0.89
C ILE A 362 25.82 -5.33 2.26
N VAL A 363 24.48 -5.26 2.30
CA VAL A 363 23.73 -5.39 3.56
C VAL A 363 23.90 -6.78 4.16
N ALA A 364 23.82 -7.83 3.36
CA ALA A 364 24.02 -9.20 3.83
C ALA A 364 25.45 -9.36 4.42
N ASP A 365 26.48 -8.88 3.72
CA ASP A 365 27.86 -8.94 4.18
C ASP A 365 28.07 -8.16 5.50
N LEU A 366 27.53 -6.95 5.58
CA LEU A 366 27.64 -6.13 6.80
C LEU A 366 26.95 -6.81 8.00
N LEU A 367 25.78 -7.38 7.78
CA LEU A 367 25.05 -8.09 8.84
C LEU A 367 25.77 -9.37 9.26
N CYS A 368 26.28 -10.17 8.32
CA CYS A 368 27.05 -11.38 8.63
C CYS A 368 28.36 -11.07 9.37
N ASN A 369 28.98 -9.91 9.11
CA ASN A 369 30.18 -9.47 9.79
C ASN A 369 29.92 -8.65 11.06
N GLY A 370 28.69 -8.52 11.51
CA GLY A 370 28.30 -7.77 12.70
C GLY A 370 28.55 -6.24 12.61
N LYS A 371 28.57 -5.69 11.40
CA LYS A 371 28.79 -4.27 11.14
C LYS A 371 27.46 -3.56 10.83
N ASN A 372 27.36 -2.28 11.17
CA ASN A 372 26.23 -1.48 10.72
C ASN A 372 26.44 -0.97 9.28
N LEU A 373 25.36 -0.51 8.64
CA LEU A 373 25.38 0.02 7.28
C LEU A 373 26.29 1.25 7.08
N GLN A 374 26.67 1.92 8.17
CA GLN A 374 27.57 3.07 8.14
C GLN A 374 29.02 2.71 8.52
N GLY A 375 29.29 1.45 8.83
CA GLY A 375 30.62 0.97 9.25
C GLY A 375 31.11 1.53 10.59
N ARG A 376 30.30 2.33 11.31
CA ARG A 376 30.72 3.06 12.51
C ARG A 376 30.35 2.39 13.84
N LYS A 377 29.38 1.47 13.84
CA LYS A 377 28.94 0.72 15.05
C LYS A 377 28.52 -0.69 14.65
N LYS A 378 28.75 -1.66 15.53
CA LYS A 378 28.25 -3.03 15.36
C LYS A 378 26.73 -3.04 15.34
N PHE A 379 26.15 -3.71 14.34
CA PHE A 379 24.71 -3.82 14.16
C PHE A 379 24.10 -4.86 15.11
N LEU A 380 24.89 -5.86 15.44
CA LEU A 380 24.55 -6.93 16.37
C LEU A 380 25.49 -6.86 17.58
N LYS A 381 24.97 -7.10 18.77
CA LYS A 381 25.83 -7.44 19.91
C LYS A 381 26.58 -8.73 19.53
N GLU A 382 27.87 -8.75 19.85
CA GLU A 382 28.66 -9.98 19.74
C GLU A 382 27.96 -11.08 20.55
N SER A 383 27.26 -11.97 19.85
CA SER A 383 26.87 -13.27 20.40
C SER A 383 27.83 -14.29 19.84
N ASP A 384 28.35 -15.17 20.66
CA ASP A 384 29.26 -16.27 20.28
C ASP A 384 28.67 -17.23 19.24
N SER A 385 27.44 -17.03 18.81
CA SER A 385 26.72 -17.83 17.81
C SER A 385 27.06 -17.48 16.33
N MET A 386 27.79 -16.39 16.06
CA MET A 386 28.07 -15.99 14.68
C MET A 386 29.10 -16.86 13.93
N ASN A 387 29.84 -17.71 14.63
CA ASN A 387 30.81 -18.61 13.98
C ASN A 387 30.19 -19.69 13.08
N ASN A 388 28.86 -19.79 13.01
CA ASN A 388 28.15 -20.79 12.22
C ASN A 388 27.23 -20.20 11.12
N CYS A 389 27.38 -18.93 10.76
CA CYS A 389 26.53 -18.32 9.74
C CYS A 389 26.91 -18.82 8.32
N LYS A 390 26.59 -20.08 8.00
CA LYS A 390 26.45 -20.53 6.62
C LYS A 390 25.05 -20.13 6.15
N VAL A 391 24.86 -18.86 5.82
CA VAL A 391 23.66 -18.39 5.14
C VAL A 391 23.66 -19.03 3.75
N SER A 392 22.83 -20.03 3.54
CA SER A 392 22.54 -20.51 2.19
C SER A 392 21.71 -19.43 1.50
N LEU A 393 22.40 -18.52 0.82
CA LEU A 393 21.80 -17.53 -0.10
C LEU A 393 21.28 -18.26 -1.33
N HIS A 394 20.14 -18.93 -1.21
CA HIS A 394 19.38 -19.35 -2.37
C HIS A 394 18.42 -18.22 -2.73
N CYS A 395 18.76 -17.57 -3.86
CA CYS A 395 17.92 -16.57 -4.55
C CYS A 395 16.54 -17.11 -4.92
#